data_17b67ea718b46e000050d99da4ac8253
#
_entry.id   17b67ea718b46e000050d99da4ac8253
#
_cell.length_a   1.000
_cell.length_b   1.000
_cell.length_c   1.000
_cell.angle_alpha   90.00
_cell.angle_beta   90.00
_cell.angle_gamma   90.00
#
_symmetry.space_group_name_H-M   'P 1'
#
loop_
_entity.id
_entity.type
_entity.pdbx_description
1 polymer ?
#
loop_
_entity_poly.entity_id
_entity_poly.type
_entity_poly.pdbx_seq_one_letter_code
_entity_poly.pdbx_strand_id
1 'polypeptide(L)'
;MKTLKFILPAMGVLCLSACSDSNVDTPDEMTQKEQTFKAITIDYVENNVRKTYATMADASIELLSLCETMQAKHTAGTLATADIQAAGEAWKRARKSWELSEAFLFGPAANHNIDPHIDSWPLDKAAMDNLLTQIRNGNKWSLENNGGYGLIGFHSIEYMLFELSADGNTSQVHSTNYTPEEMEYLVAVATDLCQQCVCLEACWAGTEYISLEKQQILQDADLDYGENYGQRQRDRRAAPCNGRSADR
;
A
#
# COMPACT_ATOMS: atom_id res chain seq x y z
N MET A 1 -86.79 0.69 48.89
CA MET A 1 -86.37 0.11 47.59
C MET A 1 -85.30 0.96 47.00
N LYS A 2 -84.07 0.48 47.02
CA LYS A 2 -82.85 1.24 46.53
C LYS A 2 -82.41 0.63 45.23
N THR A 3 -82.52 1.38 44.19
CA THR A 3 -82.06 0.99 42.85
C THR A 3 -80.55 1.15 42.76
N LEU A 4 -79.87 0.03 42.53
CA LEU A 4 -78.40 -0.04 42.32
C LEU A 4 -78.12 0.26 40.86
N LYS A 5 -77.40 1.35 40.59
CA LYS A 5 -76.89 1.68 39.22
C LYS A 5 -75.53 1.04 39.01
N PHE A 6 -75.46 0.11 38.10
CA PHE A 6 -74.24 -0.46 37.64
C PHE A 6 -73.54 0.55 36.67
N ILE A 7 -72.33 0.98 37.04
CA ILE A 7 -71.48 1.73 36.18
C ILE A 7 -70.54 0.73 35.50
N LEU A 8 -70.69 0.59 34.18
CA LEU A 8 -69.71 -0.13 33.34
C LEU A 8 -68.47 0.70 33.16
N PRO A 9 -67.24 0.19 33.43
CA PRO A 9 -66.05 0.90 33.02
C PRO A 9 -65.86 0.69 31.53
N ALA A 10 -65.78 1.80 30.79
CA ALA A 10 -65.36 1.82 29.41
C ALA A 10 -63.89 1.41 29.36
N MET A 11 -63.63 0.24 28.80
CA MET A 11 -62.31 -0.27 28.53
C MET A 11 -61.76 0.45 27.30
N GLY A 12 -60.93 1.48 27.55
CA GLY A 12 -60.22 2.19 26.51
C GLY A 12 -59.23 1.25 25.82
N VAL A 13 -59.49 0.94 24.58
CA VAL A 13 -58.52 0.29 23.69
C VAL A 13 -57.45 1.31 23.41
N LEU A 14 -56.29 1.17 24.09
CA LEU A 14 -55.07 1.82 23.65
C LEU A 14 -54.63 1.17 22.35
N CYS A 15 -54.93 1.80 21.23
CA CYS A 15 -54.25 1.54 19.99
C CYS A 15 -52.79 1.96 20.16
N LEU A 16 -51.94 0.97 20.40
CA LEU A 16 -50.49 1.13 20.16
C LEU A 16 -50.34 1.31 18.65
N SER A 17 -50.35 2.56 18.19
CA SER A 17 -49.77 2.92 16.90
C SER A 17 -48.31 2.59 17.02
N ALA A 18 -47.92 1.37 16.61
CA ALA A 18 -46.56 1.12 16.20
C ALA A 18 -46.27 2.14 15.10
N CYS A 19 -45.43 3.11 15.39
CA CYS A 19 -44.78 3.90 14.36
C CYS A 19 -44.01 2.88 13.52
N SER A 20 -44.62 2.40 12.47
CA SER A 20 -43.87 1.89 11.34
C SER A 20 -43.23 3.13 10.75
N ASP A 21 -41.98 3.32 11.04
CA ASP A 21 -41.10 4.19 10.28
C ASP A 21 -40.98 3.60 8.87
N SER A 22 -42.05 3.78 8.10
CA SER A 22 -42.02 3.57 6.67
C SER A 22 -41.51 4.87 6.01
N ASN A 23 -40.32 5.32 6.41
CA ASN A 23 -39.49 6.08 5.54
C ASN A 23 -38.95 5.07 4.52
N VAL A 24 -39.76 4.77 3.52
CA VAL A 24 -39.27 4.31 2.25
C VAL A 24 -38.48 5.51 1.73
N ASP A 25 -37.19 5.56 2.04
CA ASP A 25 -36.27 6.50 1.43
C ASP A 25 -36.43 6.32 -0.08
N THR A 26 -36.99 7.34 -0.72
CA THR A 26 -37.00 7.38 -2.18
C THR A 26 -35.55 7.28 -2.63
N PRO A 27 -35.21 6.43 -3.63
CA PRO A 27 -33.82 6.11 -3.99
C PRO A 27 -32.95 7.30 -4.38
N ASP A 28 -33.49 8.50 -4.47
CA ASP A 28 -32.85 9.67 -5.10
C ASP A 28 -32.31 10.74 -4.13
N GLU A 29 -32.55 10.67 -2.83
CA GLU A 29 -31.99 11.65 -1.89
C GLU A 29 -31.18 10.96 -0.79
N MET A 30 -29.86 11.16 -0.83
CA MET A 30 -28.99 10.80 0.29
C MET A 30 -29.38 11.62 1.51
N THR A 31 -29.53 10.96 2.67
CA THR A 31 -29.74 11.66 3.95
C THR A 31 -28.58 12.59 4.24
N GLN A 32 -28.81 13.63 5.03
CA GLN A 32 -27.73 14.55 5.46
C GLN A 32 -26.55 13.82 6.12
N LYS A 33 -26.84 12.74 6.84
CA LYS A 33 -25.82 11.90 7.47
C LYS A 33 -24.95 11.19 6.43
N GLU A 34 -25.55 10.59 5.40
CA GLU A 34 -24.83 9.93 4.32
C GLU A 34 -23.99 10.91 3.50
N GLN A 35 -24.52 12.11 3.23
CA GLN A 35 -23.76 13.18 2.58
C GLN A 35 -22.53 13.57 3.40
N THR A 36 -22.69 13.70 4.73
CA THR A 36 -21.59 14.01 5.64
C THR A 36 -20.54 12.89 5.63
N PHE A 37 -20.94 11.63 5.74
CA PHE A 37 -19.99 10.50 5.68
C PHE A 37 -19.28 10.42 4.34
N LYS A 38 -19.99 10.66 3.25
CA LYS A 38 -19.39 10.72 1.91
C LYS A 38 -18.32 11.81 1.83
N ALA A 39 -18.61 12.99 2.34
CA ALA A 39 -17.65 14.11 2.35
C ALA A 39 -16.40 13.78 3.19
N ILE A 40 -16.56 13.21 4.39
CA ILE A 40 -15.46 12.79 5.26
C ILE A 40 -14.62 11.70 4.58
N THR A 41 -15.26 10.72 3.96
CA THR A 41 -14.55 9.64 3.26
C THR A 41 -13.74 10.17 2.08
N ILE A 42 -14.30 11.11 1.32
CA ILE A 42 -13.59 11.75 0.21
C ILE A 42 -12.36 12.51 0.74
N ASP A 43 -12.54 13.33 1.77
CA ASP A 43 -11.45 14.08 2.37
C ASP A 43 -10.34 13.17 2.91
N TYR A 44 -10.72 12.08 3.58
CA TYR A 44 -9.77 11.08 4.08
C TYR A 44 -8.96 10.44 2.95
N VAL A 45 -9.62 10.01 1.87
CA VAL A 45 -8.93 9.39 0.73
C VAL A 45 -7.98 10.39 0.06
N GLU A 46 -8.45 11.62 -0.22
CA GLU A 46 -7.63 12.61 -0.91
C GLU A 46 -6.46 13.14 -0.06
N ASN A 47 -6.69 13.36 1.22
CA ASN A 47 -5.72 14.04 2.09
C ASN A 47 -4.86 13.11 2.94
N ASN A 48 -5.24 11.84 3.10
CA ASN A 48 -4.44 10.85 3.82
C ASN A 48 -3.98 9.73 2.90
N VAL A 49 -4.87 8.92 2.35
CA VAL A 49 -4.50 7.72 1.61
C VAL A 49 -3.62 8.05 0.41
N ARG A 50 -4.08 8.93 -0.48
CA ARG A 50 -3.35 9.28 -1.71
C ARG A 50 -2.03 9.97 -1.41
N LYS A 51 -1.99 10.89 -0.43
CA LYS A 51 -0.75 11.58 -0.04
C LYS A 51 0.27 10.64 0.57
N THR A 52 -0.18 9.68 1.38
CA THR A 52 0.72 8.70 1.98
C THR A 52 1.36 7.82 0.91
N TYR A 53 0.58 7.28 -0.02
CA TYR A 53 1.13 6.45 -1.09
C TYR A 53 1.96 7.25 -2.11
N ALA A 54 1.60 8.50 -2.40
CA ALA A 54 2.44 9.37 -3.24
C ALA A 54 3.81 9.63 -2.57
N THR A 55 3.83 9.93 -1.26
CA THR A 55 5.07 10.13 -0.51
C THR A 55 5.91 8.85 -0.46
N MET A 56 5.27 7.69 -0.32
CA MET A 56 5.96 6.39 -0.34
C MET A 56 6.60 6.13 -1.70
N ALA A 57 5.87 6.35 -2.79
CA ALA A 57 6.37 6.17 -4.14
C ALA A 57 7.55 7.11 -4.45
N ASP A 58 7.44 8.38 -4.09
CA ASP A 58 8.54 9.35 -4.27
C ASP A 58 9.79 8.92 -3.49
N ALA A 59 9.64 8.48 -2.25
CA ALA A 59 10.75 8.00 -1.43
C ALA A 59 11.36 6.69 -1.95
N SER A 60 10.56 5.81 -2.56
CA SER A 60 11.05 4.56 -3.16
C SER A 60 11.82 4.81 -4.46
N ILE A 61 11.42 5.80 -5.26
CA ILE A 61 12.18 6.25 -6.44
C ILE A 61 13.54 6.82 -6.02
N GLU A 62 13.56 7.68 -5.00
CA GLU A 62 14.82 8.21 -4.44
C GLU A 62 15.70 7.09 -3.91
N LEU A 63 15.15 6.10 -3.20
CA LEU A 63 15.88 4.94 -2.70
C LEU A 63 16.51 4.15 -3.84
N LEU A 64 15.75 3.84 -4.91
CA LEU A 64 16.27 3.15 -6.08
C LEU A 64 17.43 3.90 -6.71
N SER A 65 17.27 5.20 -6.97
CA SER A 65 18.34 6.05 -7.55
C SER A 65 19.62 6.07 -6.70
N LEU A 66 19.46 6.06 -5.36
CA LEU A 66 20.60 5.97 -4.45
C LEU A 66 21.26 4.58 -4.46
N CYS A 67 20.49 3.49 -4.55
CA CYS A 67 21.04 2.15 -4.69
C CYS A 67 21.81 1.97 -6.01
N GLU A 68 21.29 2.48 -7.12
CA GLU A 68 22.00 2.51 -8.42
C GLU A 68 23.30 3.31 -8.34
N THR A 69 23.27 4.46 -7.67
CA THR A 69 24.46 5.29 -7.40
C THR A 69 25.48 4.54 -6.55
N MET A 70 25.03 3.82 -5.52
CA MET A 70 25.89 2.96 -4.69
C MET A 70 26.56 1.87 -5.53
N GLN A 71 25.82 1.19 -6.40
CA GLN A 71 26.36 0.15 -7.29
C GLN A 71 27.41 0.73 -8.24
N ALA A 72 27.15 1.87 -8.87
CA ALA A 72 28.11 2.55 -9.75
C ALA A 72 29.38 2.96 -9.01
N LYS A 73 29.27 3.54 -7.82
CA LYS A 73 30.39 3.92 -6.97
C LYS A 73 31.17 2.72 -6.43
N HIS A 74 30.48 1.63 -6.09
CA HIS A 74 31.12 0.39 -5.69
C HIS A 74 32.01 -0.16 -6.82
N THR A 75 31.48 -0.23 -8.04
CA THR A 75 32.22 -0.65 -9.24
C THR A 75 33.43 0.25 -9.52
N ALA A 76 33.30 1.56 -9.27
CA ALA A 76 34.39 2.52 -9.41
C ALA A 76 35.38 2.53 -8.22
N GLY A 77 35.13 1.79 -7.15
CA GLY A 77 35.94 1.80 -5.93
C GLY A 77 35.87 3.12 -5.14
N THR A 78 34.78 3.87 -5.29
CA THR A 78 34.56 5.19 -4.65
C THR A 78 33.36 5.25 -3.72
N LEU A 79 32.72 4.12 -3.45
CA LEU A 79 31.59 4.03 -2.53
C LEU A 79 32.02 4.46 -1.12
N ALA A 80 31.31 5.42 -0.55
CA ALA A 80 31.55 5.94 0.79
C ALA A 80 30.40 5.57 1.74
N THR A 81 30.71 5.53 3.04
CA THR A 81 29.67 5.31 4.09
C THR A 81 28.52 6.32 4.01
N ALA A 82 28.80 7.56 3.59
CA ALA A 82 27.78 8.57 3.42
C ALA A 82 26.75 8.21 2.33
N ASP A 83 27.15 7.47 1.29
CA ASP A 83 26.23 7.02 0.24
C ASP A 83 25.26 5.96 0.79
N ILE A 84 25.77 5.04 1.59
CA ILE A 84 24.97 4.00 2.27
C ILE A 84 23.98 4.66 3.24
N GLN A 85 24.44 5.65 4.00
CA GLN A 85 23.58 6.40 4.93
C GLN A 85 22.47 7.15 4.19
N ALA A 86 22.77 7.74 3.04
CA ALA A 86 21.76 8.43 2.24
C ALA A 86 20.67 7.47 1.76
N ALA A 87 21.04 6.28 1.28
CA ALA A 87 20.09 5.23 0.91
C ALA A 87 19.27 4.77 2.13
N GLY A 88 19.92 4.60 3.28
CA GLY A 88 19.23 4.25 4.54
C GLY A 88 18.21 5.29 4.97
N GLU A 89 18.47 6.57 4.80
CA GLU A 89 17.49 7.63 5.10
C GLU A 89 16.33 7.65 4.09
N ALA A 90 16.57 7.35 2.82
CA ALA A 90 15.50 7.19 1.82
C ALA A 90 14.62 5.97 2.16
N TRP A 91 15.23 4.84 2.52
CA TRP A 91 14.51 3.66 3.00
C TRP A 91 13.59 3.98 4.19
N LYS A 92 14.10 4.70 5.21
CA LYS A 92 13.32 5.11 6.38
C LYS A 92 12.12 5.98 6.00
N ARG A 93 12.26 6.86 5.01
CA ARG A 93 11.14 7.69 4.52
C ARG A 93 10.06 6.84 3.84
N ALA A 94 10.45 5.90 2.97
CA ALA A 94 9.52 5.00 2.32
C ALA A 94 8.83 4.09 3.35
N ARG A 95 9.60 3.45 4.24
CA ARG A 95 9.08 2.60 5.32
C ARG A 95 8.11 3.33 6.24
N LYS A 96 8.43 4.56 6.64
CA LYS A 96 7.52 5.39 7.44
C LYS A 96 6.17 5.59 6.76
N SER A 97 6.15 5.80 5.46
CA SER A 97 4.88 5.99 4.72
C SER A 97 4.10 4.68 4.65
N TRP A 98 4.80 3.54 4.52
CA TRP A 98 4.18 2.22 4.59
C TRP A 98 3.52 1.97 5.95
N GLU A 99 4.24 2.20 7.05
CA GLU A 99 3.70 2.07 8.41
C GLU A 99 2.47 2.97 8.65
N LEU A 100 2.46 4.19 8.09
CA LEU A 100 1.30 5.07 8.16
C LEU A 100 0.11 4.56 7.36
N SER A 101 0.32 3.63 6.44
CA SER A 101 -0.74 3.04 5.60
C SER A 101 -1.48 1.87 6.25
N GLU A 102 -1.05 1.38 7.40
CA GLU A 102 -1.65 0.25 8.12
C GLU A 102 -3.17 0.36 8.31
N ALA A 103 -3.67 1.59 8.46
CA ALA A 103 -5.10 1.86 8.62
C ALA A 103 -5.91 1.65 7.32
N PHE A 104 -5.27 1.46 6.15
CA PHE A 104 -5.93 1.38 4.85
C PHE A 104 -5.27 0.40 3.87
N LEU A 105 -4.76 -0.73 4.36
CA LEU A 105 -4.20 -1.84 3.56
C LEU A 105 -5.27 -2.65 2.81
N PHE A 106 -6.51 -2.18 2.76
CA PHE A 106 -7.58 -2.75 1.96
C PHE A 106 -7.54 -2.25 0.50
N GLY A 107 -8.38 -2.84 -0.34
CA GLY A 107 -8.45 -2.46 -1.76
C GLY A 107 -7.17 -2.85 -2.51
N PRO A 108 -6.45 -1.92 -3.16
CA PRO A 108 -5.30 -2.25 -4.00
C PRO A 108 -4.21 -3.05 -3.28
N ALA A 109 -3.82 -2.68 -2.07
CA ALA A 109 -2.79 -3.39 -1.32
C ALA A 109 -3.14 -4.88 -1.13
N ALA A 110 -4.39 -5.17 -0.73
CA ALA A 110 -4.86 -6.54 -0.55
C ALA A 110 -5.15 -7.24 -1.89
N ASN A 111 -5.79 -6.55 -2.84
CA ASN A 111 -6.25 -7.16 -4.10
C ASN A 111 -5.10 -7.56 -5.02
N HIS A 112 -3.98 -6.85 -4.97
CA HIS A 112 -2.78 -7.13 -5.75
C HIS A 112 -1.67 -7.80 -4.94
N ASN A 113 -1.98 -8.22 -3.71
CA ASN A 113 -1.04 -8.91 -2.85
C ASN A 113 0.26 -8.11 -2.57
N ILE A 114 0.13 -6.78 -2.55
CA ILE A 114 1.29 -5.88 -2.39
C ILE A 114 1.85 -5.96 -0.98
N ASP A 115 1.00 -6.05 0.04
CA ASP A 115 1.42 -6.15 1.43
C ASP A 115 2.42 -7.31 1.65
N PRO A 116 2.09 -8.59 1.42
CA PRO A 116 3.08 -9.65 1.59
C PRO A 116 4.23 -9.58 0.59
N HIS A 117 4.08 -8.86 -0.53
CA HIS A 117 5.15 -8.69 -1.50
C HIS A 117 6.24 -7.76 -0.98
N ILE A 118 5.88 -6.63 -0.37
CA ILE A 118 6.85 -5.61 0.04
C ILE A 118 7.23 -5.66 1.52
N ASP A 119 6.47 -6.37 2.37
CA ASP A 119 6.65 -6.36 3.82
C ASP A 119 6.56 -7.76 4.47
N SER A 120 7.00 -8.82 3.78
CA SER A 120 7.05 -10.16 4.38
C SER A 120 8.13 -10.29 5.43
N TRP A 121 7.75 -10.86 6.57
CA TRP A 121 8.66 -11.20 7.67
C TRP A 121 8.43 -12.66 8.11
N PRO A 122 9.47 -13.41 8.51
CA PRO A 122 10.88 -13.02 8.61
C PRO A 122 11.64 -13.06 7.28
N LEU A 123 12.75 -12.30 7.20
CA LEU A 123 13.71 -12.40 6.10
C LEU A 123 14.30 -13.82 6.05
N ASP A 124 14.29 -14.45 4.87
CA ASP A 124 14.92 -15.75 4.66
C ASP A 124 16.42 -15.58 4.33
N LYS A 125 17.23 -15.37 5.39
CA LYS A 125 18.68 -15.20 5.25
C LYS A 125 19.37 -16.39 4.59
N ALA A 126 18.91 -17.61 4.83
CA ALA A 126 19.51 -18.80 4.23
C ALA A 126 19.23 -18.88 2.73
N ALA A 127 18.01 -18.57 2.30
CA ALA A 127 17.68 -18.50 0.88
C ALA A 127 18.42 -17.32 0.20
N MET A 128 18.59 -16.18 0.86
CA MET A 128 19.37 -15.07 0.34
C MET A 128 20.84 -15.42 0.14
N ASP A 129 21.49 -16.03 1.13
CA ASP A 129 22.88 -16.48 1.01
C ASP A 129 23.05 -17.48 -0.13
N ASN A 130 22.08 -18.39 -0.33
CA ASN A 130 22.08 -19.30 -1.45
C ASN A 130 21.95 -18.57 -2.79
N LEU A 131 21.05 -17.60 -2.90
CA LEU A 131 20.85 -16.81 -4.11
C LEU A 131 22.12 -16.02 -4.47
N LEU A 132 22.69 -15.30 -3.52
CA LEU A 132 23.95 -14.55 -3.72
C LEU A 132 25.10 -15.48 -4.13
N THR A 133 25.18 -16.69 -3.57
CA THR A 133 26.16 -17.70 -3.96
C THR A 133 25.95 -18.18 -5.40
N GLN A 134 24.69 -18.37 -5.82
CA GLN A 134 24.38 -18.74 -7.21
C GLN A 134 24.78 -17.63 -8.18
N ILE A 135 24.50 -16.35 -7.85
CA ILE A 135 24.89 -15.19 -8.65
C ILE A 135 26.42 -15.13 -8.81
N ARG A 136 27.17 -15.27 -7.72
CA ARG A 136 28.66 -15.31 -7.73
C ARG A 136 29.22 -16.42 -8.60
N ASN A 137 28.51 -17.55 -8.71
CA ASN A 137 28.89 -18.66 -9.57
C ASN A 137 28.49 -18.45 -11.04
N GLY A 138 27.97 -17.30 -11.41
CA GLY A 138 27.57 -16.95 -12.77
C GLY A 138 26.25 -17.58 -13.22
N ASN A 139 25.45 -18.08 -12.28
CA ASN A 139 24.13 -18.60 -12.60
C ASN A 139 23.19 -17.44 -12.95
N LYS A 140 22.33 -17.64 -13.96
CA LYS A 140 21.26 -16.69 -14.25
C LYS A 140 20.25 -16.70 -13.10
N TRP A 141 19.85 -15.53 -12.69
CA TRP A 141 18.86 -15.33 -11.65
C TRP A 141 17.88 -14.20 -12.04
N SER A 142 16.73 -14.19 -11.40
CA SER A 142 15.81 -13.06 -11.38
C SER A 142 14.99 -13.16 -10.10
N LEU A 143 14.47 -12.06 -9.60
CA LEU A 143 13.59 -12.07 -8.43
C LEU A 143 12.33 -12.89 -8.69
N GLU A 144 11.78 -12.82 -9.90
CA GLU A 144 10.60 -13.57 -10.32
C GLU A 144 10.77 -15.09 -10.19
N ASN A 145 11.93 -15.61 -10.58
CA ASN A 145 12.19 -17.06 -10.60
C ASN A 145 12.85 -17.61 -9.33
N ASN A 146 13.54 -16.76 -8.58
CA ASN A 146 14.35 -17.16 -7.44
C ASN A 146 13.90 -16.49 -6.13
N GLY A 147 13.03 -15.47 -6.23
CA GLY A 147 12.57 -14.70 -5.08
C GLY A 147 11.27 -15.27 -4.51
N GLY A 148 11.30 -15.68 -3.24
CA GLY A 148 10.08 -15.75 -2.44
C GLY A 148 9.90 -14.43 -1.71
N TYR A 149 8.74 -14.19 -1.15
CA TYR A 149 8.46 -12.95 -0.37
C TYR A 149 9.47 -12.69 0.75
N GLY A 150 10.12 -13.73 1.30
CA GLY A 150 11.20 -13.59 2.27
C GLY A 150 12.54 -13.10 1.71
N LEU A 151 12.63 -12.80 0.41
CA LEU A 151 13.84 -12.30 -0.27
C LEU A 151 13.65 -10.93 -0.93
N ILE A 152 12.49 -10.32 -0.79
CA ILE A 152 12.16 -9.04 -1.45
C ILE A 152 11.57 -8.04 -0.45
N GLY A 153 11.32 -6.82 -0.92
CA GLY A 153 10.65 -5.80 -0.14
C GLY A 153 11.54 -5.08 0.88
N PHE A 154 10.90 -4.46 1.85
CA PHE A 154 11.57 -3.57 2.81
C PHE A 154 12.63 -4.29 3.64
N HIS A 155 12.37 -5.51 4.13
CA HIS A 155 13.27 -6.20 5.03
C HIS A 155 14.55 -6.70 4.36
N SER A 156 14.50 -7.06 3.08
CA SER A 156 15.70 -7.40 2.31
C SER A 156 16.62 -6.19 2.12
N ILE A 157 16.04 -5.03 1.81
CA ILE A 157 16.79 -3.78 1.68
C ILE A 157 17.31 -3.33 3.04
N GLU A 158 16.52 -3.46 4.11
CA GLU A 158 16.92 -3.17 5.48
C GLU A 158 18.18 -3.95 5.85
N TYR A 159 18.18 -5.27 5.62
CA TYR A 159 19.33 -6.11 5.88
C TYR A 159 20.57 -5.62 5.13
N MET A 160 20.43 -5.31 3.84
CA MET A 160 21.54 -4.85 3.01
C MET A 160 22.10 -3.49 3.46
N LEU A 161 21.26 -2.58 3.92
CA LEU A 161 21.69 -1.21 4.29
C LEU A 161 22.13 -1.07 5.75
N PHE A 162 21.64 -1.93 6.66
CA PHE A 162 21.84 -1.74 8.09
C PHE A 162 22.46 -2.94 8.80
N GLU A 163 22.27 -4.16 8.31
CA GLU A 163 22.70 -5.37 8.99
C GLU A 163 23.92 -6.08 8.35
N LEU A 164 24.31 -5.69 7.14
CA LEU A 164 25.43 -6.29 6.42
C LEU A 164 26.76 -5.75 6.95
N SER A 165 27.06 -6.04 8.21
CA SER A 165 28.32 -5.68 8.84
C SER A 165 29.04 -6.90 9.42
N ALA A 166 30.36 -6.93 9.30
CA ALA A 166 31.18 -8.07 9.75
C ALA A 166 31.14 -8.32 11.26
N ASP A 167 30.80 -7.32 12.04
CA ASP A 167 30.73 -7.36 13.51
C ASP A 167 29.30 -7.46 14.06
N GLY A 168 28.29 -7.56 13.17
CA GLY A 168 26.89 -7.59 13.57
C GLY A 168 26.36 -6.26 14.12
N ASN A 169 27.11 -5.18 13.98
CA ASN A 169 26.70 -3.85 14.40
C ASN A 169 25.95 -3.14 13.28
N THR A 170 24.63 -3.16 13.34
CA THR A 170 23.70 -2.65 12.36
C THR A 170 23.83 -1.14 12.06
N SER A 171 24.53 -0.39 12.91
CA SER A 171 24.71 1.06 12.73
C SER A 171 25.89 1.44 11.84
N GLN A 172 26.72 0.51 11.41
CA GLN A 172 27.98 0.78 10.68
C GLN A 172 28.23 -0.20 9.54
N VAL A 173 27.41 -0.14 8.50
CA VAL A 173 27.72 -0.81 7.24
C VAL A 173 28.79 0.00 6.50
N HIS A 174 29.88 -0.65 6.11
CA HIS A 174 30.98 -0.03 5.40
C HIS A 174 30.98 -0.42 3.92
N SER A 175 31.54 0.42 3.07
CA SER A 175 31.64 0.16 1.63
C SER A 175 32.36 -1.16 1.29
N THR A 176 33.21 -1.64 2.17
CA THR A 176 33.93 -2.92 2.04
C THR A 176 33.10 -4.15 2.40
N ASN A 177 31.92 -3.97 2.95
CA ASN A 177 31.00 -5.08 3.27
C ASN A 177 30.27 -5.63 2.04
N TYR A 178 30.22 -4.88 0.94
CA TYR A 178 29.50 -5.29 -0.26
C TYR A 178 30.40 -6.02 -1.25
N THR A 179 29.83 -7.06 -1.86
CA THR A 179 30.34 -7.66 -3.10
C THR A 179 29.56 -7.11 -4.30
N PRO A 180 30.09 -7.26 -5.55
CA PRO A 180 29.34 -6.89 -6.76
C PRO A 180 27.94 -7.54 -6.83
N GLU A 181 27.84 -8.79 -6.39
CA GLU A 181 26.59 -9.57 -6.41
C GLU A 181 25.57 -9.04 -5.42
N GLU A 182 26.02 -8.58 -4.25
CA GLU A 182 25.15 -7.95 -3.26
C GLU A 182 24.65 -6.60 -3.75
N MET A 183 25.47 -5.83 -4.47
CA MET A 183 25.00 -4.60 -5.11
C MET A 183 24.00 -4.86 -6.23
N GLU A 184 24.19 -5.90 -7.03
CA GLU A 184 23.23 -6.30 -8.06
C GLU A 184 21.90 -6.70 -7.42
N TYR A 185 21.94 -7.48 -6.36
CA TYR A 185 20.76 -7.87 -5.60
C TYR A 185 20.03 -6.66 -4.97
N LEU A 186 20.78 -5.76 -4.31
CA LEU A 186 20.22 -4.55 -3.70
C LEU A 186 19.45 -3.69 -4.71
N VAL A 187 20.03 -3.46 -5.89
CA VAL A 187 19.36 -2.69 -6.96
C VAL A 187 18.12 -3.40 -7.45
N ALA A 188 18.18 -4.72 -7.63
CA ALA A 188 17.02 -5.50 -8.08
C ALA A 188 15.85 -5.44 -7.09
N VAL A 189 16.09 -5.63 -5.79
CA VAL A 189 15.02 -5.55 -4.77
C VAL A 189 14.53 -4.11 -4.56
N ALA A 190 15.38 -3.10 -4.74
CA ALA A 190 14.97 -1.70 -4.70
C ALA A 190 14.11 -1.33 -5.92
N THR A 191 14.41 -1.90 -7.10
CA THR A 191 13.61 -1.73 -8.31
C THR A 191 12.21 -2.33 -8.12
N ASP A 192 12.14 -3.56 -7.64
CA ASP A 192 10.87 -4.24 -7.36
C ASP A 192 10.04 -3.46 -6.33
N LEU A 193 10.63 -3.07 -5.20
CA LEU A 193 9.94 -2.25 -4.20
C LEU A 193 9.40 -0.93 -4.79
N CYS A 194 10.22 -0.24 -5.60
CA CYS A 194 9.83 0.99 -6.26
C CYS A 194 8.61 0.78 -7.17
N GLN A 195 8.63 -0.26 -7.98
CA GLN A 195 7.53 -0.62 -8.88
C GLN A 195 6.23 -0.89 -8.11
N GLN A 196 6.29 -1.64 -7.00
CA GLN A 196 5.12 -1.92 -6.17
C GLN A 196 4.58 -0.65 -5.48
N CYS A 197 5.46 0.22 -4.98
CA CYS A 197 5.06 1.50 -4.37
C CYS A 197 4.38 2.44 -5.37
N VAL A 198 4.95 2.56 -6.58
CA VAL A 198 4.36 3.38 -7.66
C VAL A 198 3.04 2.79 -8.14
N CYS A 199 2.95 1.47 -8.23
CA CYS A 199 1.72 0.79 -8.56
C CYS A 199 0.62 1.10 -7.55
N LEU A 200 0.92 1.02 -6.27
CA LEU A 200 -0.04 1.29 -5.21
C LEU A 200 -0.55 2.74 -5.24
N GLU A 201 0.33 3.72 -5.52
CA GLU A 201 -0.09 5.09 -5.78
C GLU A 201 -1.01 5.18 -6.99
N ALA A 202 -0.63 4.57 -8.12
CA ALA A 202 -1.41 4.60 -9.35
C ALA A 202 -2.80 3.98 -9.17
N CYS A 203 -2.91 2.89 -8.42
CA CYS A 203 -4.18 2.25 -8.10
C CYS A 203 -5.14 3.19 -7.34
N TRP A 204 -4.63 4.02 -6.44
CA TRP A 204 -5.43 4.96 -5.67
C TRP A 204 -5.64 6.29 -6.38
N ALA A 205 -4.62 6.80 -7.05
CA ALA A 205 -4.68 8.09 -7.74
C ALA A 205 -5.34 8.00 -9.11
N GLY A 206 -5.04 6.94 -9.84
CA GLY A 206 -5.24 6.80 -11.27
C GLY A 206 -3.96 7.09 -12.03
N THR A 207 -3.64 6.23 -13.00
CA THR A 207 -2.38 6.32 -13.77
C THR A 207 -2.21 7.69 -14.44
N GLU A 208 -3.29 8.29 -14.90
CA GLU A 208 -3.27 9.61 -15.53
C GLU A 208 -3.00 10.78 -14.57
N TYR A 209 -2.98 10.53 -13.26
CA TYR A 209 -2.76 11.55 -12.22
C TYR A 209 -1.41 11.42 -11.50
N ILE A 210 -0.58 10.46 -11.89
CA ILE A 210 0.80 10.34 -11.43
C ILE A 210 1.76 10.96 -12.45
N SER A 211 3.01 11.19 -12.05
CA SER A 211 4.02 11.79 -12.93
C SER A 211 4.35 10.90 -14.14
N LEU A 212 4.88 11.49 -15.22
CA LEU A 212 5.33 10.72 -16.39
C LEU A 212 6.44 9.72 -16.03
N GLU A 213 7.33 10.07 -15.11
CA GLU A 213 8.36 9.17 -14.60
C GLU A 213 7.74 7.92 -13.98
N LYS A 214 6.75 8.09 -13.10
CA LYS A 214 6.02 6.98 -12.47
C LYS A 214 5.25 6.14 -13.50
N GLN A 215 4.65 6.79 -14.49
CA GLN A 215 3.99 6.08 -15.59
C GLN A 215 4.98 5.22 -16.37
N GLN A 216 6.21 5.72 -16.61
CA GLN A 216 7.26 4.96 -17.27
C GLN A 216 7.71 3.77 -16.43
N ILE A 217 7.89 3.93 -15.12
CA ILE A 217 8.24 2.84 -14.19
C ILE A 217 7.20 1.70 -14.28
N LEU A 218 5.91 2.02 -14.35
CA LEU A 218 4.86 1.01 -14.50
C LEU A 218 4.89 0.30 -15.85
N GLN A 219 5.18 1.03 -16.93
CA GLN A 219 5.30 0.46 -18.27
C GLN A 219 6.50 -0.49 -18.37
N ASP A 220 7.66 -0.09 -17.82
CA ASP A 220 8.88 -0.87 -17.83
C ASP A 220 8.75 -2.16 -16.98
N ALA A 221 7.89 -2.12 -15.96
CA ALA A 221 7.62 -3.26 -15.10
C ALA A 221 6.62 -4.27 -15.70
N ASP A 222 5.97 -3.95 -16.83
CA ASP A 222 4.85 -4.71 -17.42
C ASP A 222 3.73 -5.00 -16.38
N LEU A 223 3.58 -4.08 -15.43
CA LEU A 223 2.56 -4.17 -14.40
C LEU A 223 1.26 -3.59 -14.91
N ASP A 224 0.43 -4.41 -15.52
CA ASP A 224 -0.95 -4.07 -15.86
C ASP A 224 -1.87 -4.33 -14.65
N TYR A 225 -1.98 -3.35 -13.79
CA TYR A 225 -3.03 -3.33 -12.75
C TYR A 225 -4.34 -2.74 -13.30
N GLY A 226 -4.65 -2.98 -14.54
CA GLY A 226 -5.79 -2.66 -15.42
C GLY A 226 -7.10 -2.15 -14.84
N GLU A 227 -7.20 -2.02 -13.53
CA GLU A 227 -8.34 -1.53 -12.80
C GLU A 227 -7.95 -0.34 -11.95
N ASN A 228 -8.07 0.82 -12.55
CA ASN A 228 -7.93 2.09 -11.87
C ASN A 228 -8.93 2.23 -10.71
N TYR A 229 -8.50 1.82 -9.51
CA TYR A 229 -9.34 1.90 -8.30
C TYR A 229 -9.75 3.35 -8.02
N GLY A 230 -8.87 4.30 -8.27
CA GLY A 230 -9.15 5.73 -8.17
C GLY A 230 -10.19 6.19 -9.18
N GLN A 231 -10.15 5.71 -10.43
CA GLN A 231 -11.17 6.03 -11.44
C GLN A 231 -12.53 5.44 -11.07
N ARG A 232 -12.59 4.18 -10.64
CA ARG A 232 -13.83 3.59 -10.14
C ARG A 232 -14.43 4.36 -8.97
N GLN A 233 -13.61 4.89 -8.07
CA GLN A 233 -14.08 5.74 -6.98
C GLN A 233 -14.64 7.07 -7.51
N ARG A 234 -14.00 7.68 -8.51
CA ARG A 234 -14.50 8.91 -9.16
C ARG A 234 -15.81 8.65 -9.92
N ASP A 235 -15.88 7.57 -10.68
CA ASP A 235 -17.07 7.20 -11.45
C ASP A 235 -18.26 6.89 -10.53
N ARG A 236 -18.01 6.21 -9.40
CA ARG A 236 -19.02 6.02 -8.35
C ARG A 236 -19.47 7.34 -7.70
N ARG A 237 -18.62 8.37 -7.68
CA ARG A 237 -18.98 9.72 -7.21
C ARG A 237 -19.81 10.48 -8.22
N ALA A 238 -19.53 10.30 -9.52
CA ALA A 238 -20.20 10.95 -10.62
C ALA A 238 -21.52 10.27 -11.02
N ALA A 239 -21.65 8.97 -10.75
CA ALA A 239 -22.87 8.25 -11.04
C ALA A 239 -24.03 8.76 -10.17
N PRO A 240 -25.17 9.15 -10.74
CA PRO A 240 -26.37 9.35 -9.97
C PRO A 240 -26.70 8.03 -9.24
N CYS A 241 -27.22 8.13 -8.01
CA CYS A 241 -27.64 6.99 -7.19
C CYS A 241 -28.88 6.30 -7.82
N ASN A 242 -28.75 5.81 -9.04
CA ASN A 242 -29.78 5.05 -9.71
C ASN A 242 -29.75 3.60 -9.22
N GLY A 243 -30.89 3.20 -8.71
CA GLY A 243 -31.17 1.99 -7.99
C GLY A 243 -30.42 0.75 -8.44
N ARG A 244 -30.05 -0.06 -7.45
CA ARG A 244 -29.69 -1.45 -7.64
C ARG A 244 -30.75 -2.12 -8.50
N SER A 245 -30.40 -2.47 -9.71
CA SER A 245 -31.07 -3.52 -10.43
C SER A 245 -30.91 -4.79 -9.57
N ALA A 246 -32.00 -5.17 -8.94
CA ALA A 246 -32.13 -6.48 -8.34
C ALA A 246 -32.30 -7.46 -9.50
N ASP A 247 -31.19 -8.09 -9.90
CA ASP A 247 -31.22 -9.32 -10.69
C ASP A 247 -30.27 -10.33 -10.03
N ARG A 248 -30.88 -11.22 -9.37
CA ARG A 248 -30.87 -12.64 -9.02
C ARG A 248 -29.53 -13.38 -9.16
#